data_adc0d0be4bbb347b0ed09bb28acba0d2
#
_entry.id   adc0d0be4bbb347b0ed09bb28acba0d2
#
_cell.length_a   1.000
_cell.length_b   1.000
_cell.length_c   1.000
_cell.angle_alpha   90.00
_cell.angle_beta   90.00
_cell.angle_gamma   90.00
#
_symmetry.space_group_name_H-M   'P 1'
#
loop_
_entity.id
_entity.type
_entity.pdbx_description
1 polymer ?
#
loop_
_entity_poly.entity_id
_entity_poly.type
_entity_poly.pdbx_seq_one_letter_code
_entity_poly.pdbx_strand_id
1 'polypeptide(L)'
;MKRLRRLFVCLVCLCVIMSAQGCGSIAGVSSGKRIIRISHAQSETHPEHLGLLKFKEYVEENLGDKYEVQIYPNEILGSAQKAIELTQTGAIDFVVA
;
A
#
# COMPACT_ATOMS: atom_id res chain seq x y z
N MET A 1 -6.05 56.07 -1.58
CA MET A 1 -6.89 54.93 -1.16
C MET A 1 -7.00 53.82 -2.21
N LYS A 2 -7.16 54.16 -3.49
CA LYS A 2 -7.24 53.11 -4.55
C LYS A 2 -5.96 52.29 -4.72
N ARG A 3 -4.78 52.87 -4.49
CA ARG A 3 -3.47 52.19 -4.56
C ARG A 3 -3.30 51.15 -3.44
N LEU A 4 -3.71 51.50 -2.22
CA LEU A 4 -3.65 50.59 -1.07
C LEU A 4 -4.56 49.40 -1.25
N ARG A 5 -5.76 49.59 -1.79
CA ARG A 5 -6.70 48.52 -2.09
C ARG A 5 -6.20 47.58 -3.19
N ARG A 6 -5.51 48.12 -4.21
CA ARG A 6 -4.87 47.32 -5.26
C ARG A 6 -3.70 46.49 -4.72
N LEU A 7 -2.88 47.08 -3.85
CA LEU A 7 -1.80 46.38 -3.17
C LEU A 7 -2.33 45.25 -2.28
N PHE A 8 -3.43 45.49 -1.58
CA PHE A 8 -4.06 44.48 -0.72
C PHE A 8 -4.64 43.32 -1.54
N VAL A 9 -5.28 43.59 -2.67
CA VAL A 9 -5.78 42.60 -3.59
C VAL A 9 -4.64 41.77 -4.21
N CYS A 10 -3.55 42.42 -4.60
CA CYS A 10 -2.37 41.71 -5.11
C CYS A 10 -1.72 40.81 -4.04
N LEU A 11 -1.66 41.28 -2.78
CA LEU A 11 -1.11 40.50 -1.67
C LEU A 11 -1.97 39.29 -1.36
N VAL A 12 -3.30 39.44 -1.38
CA VAL A 12 -4.23 38.34 -1.18
C VAL A 12 -4.17 37.31 -2.34
N CYS A 13 -4.08 37.78 -3.58
CA CYS A 13 -3.88 36.91 -4.74
C CYS A 13 -2.55 36.14 -4.66
N LEU A 14 -1.48 36.78 -4.20
CA LEU A 14 -0.18 36.13 -4.04
C LEU A 14 -0.21 35.03 -2.97
N CYS A 15 -0.94 35.26 -1.86
CA CYS A 15 -1.15 34.23 -0.83
C CYS A 15 -1.96 33.04 -1.31
N VAL A 16 -2.94 33.26 -2.18
CA VAL A 16 -3.76 32.17 -2.75
C VAL A 16 -2.98 31.29 -3.71
N ILE A 17 -2.02 31.87 -4.44
CA ILE A 17 -1.17 31.10 -5.38
C ILE A 17 -0.16 30.24 -4.62
N MET A 18 0.30 30.64 -3.44
CA MET A 18 1.22 29.85 -2.64
C MET A 18 0.57 28.67 -1.92
N SER A 19 -0.74 28.66 -1.76
CA SER A 19 -1.46 27.53 -1.13
C SER A 19 -1.79 26.37 -2.09
N ALA A 20 -1.55 26.53 -3.38
CA ALA A 20 -1.79 25.48 -4.38
C ALA A 20 -0.63 24.47 -4.51
N GLN A 21 0.44 24.61 -3.74
CA GLN A 21 1.58 23.67 -3.73
C GLN A 21 1.42 22.54 -2.68
N GLY A 22 0.26 22.41 -2.12
CA GLY A 22 -0.04 21.41 -1.08
C GLY A 22 -0.47 20.03 -1.59
N CYS A 23 -0.31 19.70 -2.85
CA CYS A 23 -0.31 18.31 -3.28
C CYS A 23 1.08 17.72 -3.04
N GLY A 24 1.48 17.70 -1.77
CA GLY A 24 2.59 16.90 -1.35
C GLY A 24 2.33 15.49 -1.80
N SER A 25 3.13 14.98 -2.71
CA SER A 25 3.29 13.57 -2.93
C SER A 25 3.30 12.92 -1.55
N ILE A 26 2.42 11.99 -1.33
CA ILE A 26 2.47 11.15 -0.14
C ILE A 26 3.80 10.39 -0.24
N ALA A 27 4.83 10.99 0.33
CA ALA A 27 6.15 10.39 0.46
C ALA A 27 6.06 9.27 1.50
N GLY A 28 5.47 8.15 1.11
CA GLY A 28 5.29 6.98 1.95
C GLY A 28 5.23 5.72 1.13
N VAL A 29 5.12 5.84 -0.17
CA VAL A 29 5.21 4.69 -1.08
C VAL A 29 6.64 4.60 -1.56
N SER A 30 7.46 3.97 -0.75
CA SER A 30 8.90 3.95 -0.87
C SER A 30 9.47 3.24 -2.10
N SER A 31 8.71 2.51 -2.89
CA SER A 31 9.26 1.79 -4.05
C SER A 31 8.35 1.73 -5.27
N GLY A 32 7.13 2.23 -5.19
CA GLY A 32 6.15 2.09 -6.26
C GLY A 32 5.70 0.64 -6.53
N LYS A 33 6.16 -0.32 -5.72
CA LYS A 33 5.75 -1.72 -5.83
C LYS A 33 4.41 -1.94 -5.14
N ARG A 34 3.57 -2.73 -5.79
CA ARG A 34 2.36 -3.26 -5.16
C ARG A 34 2.71 -4.48 -4.31
N ILE A 35 2.28 -4.47 -3.08
CA ILE A 35 2.47 -5.60 -2.17
C ILE A 35 1.29 -6.55 -2.34
N ILE A 36 1.60 -7.83 -2.60
CA ILE A 36 0.65 -8.94 -2.62
C ILE A 36 0.75 -9.64 -1.27
N ARG A 37 -0.31 -9.56 -0.47
CA ARG A 37 -0.39 -10.14 0.87
C ARG A 37 -1.18 -11.44 0.85
N ILE A 38 -0.58 -12.51 1.36
CA ILE A 38 -1.17 -13.85 1.39
C ILE A 38 -1.14 -14.36 2.83
N SER A 39 -2.29 -14.79 3.35
CA SER A 39 -2.42 -15.38 4.68
C SER A 39 -2.76 -16.86 4.59
N HIS A 40 -2.21 -17.66 5.49
CA HIS A 40 -2.58 -19.07 5.67
C HIS A 40 -2.39 -19.52 7.12
N ALA A 41 -2.99 -20.68 7.44
CA ALA A 41 -3.02 -21.20 8.81
C ALA A 41 -1.86 -22.16 9.15
N GLN A 42 -1.14 -22.62 8.14
CA GLN A 42 -0.12 -23.66 8.31
C GLN A 42 1.23 -23.12 8.79
N SER A 43 2.06 -23.99 9.32
CA SER A 43 3.42 -23.64 9.72
C SER A 43 4.32 -23.37 8.52
N GLU A 44 5.45 -22.72 8.77
CA GLU A 44 6.44 -22.40 7.74
C GLU A 44 7.12 -23.62 7.12
N THR A 45 7.05 -24.77 7.77
CA THR A 45 7.57 -26.05 7.25
C THR A 45 6.54 -26.85 6.46
N HIS A 46 5.28 -26.42 6.46
CA HIS A 46 4.20 -27.11 5.76
C HIS A 46 4.37 -26.96 4.24
N PRO A 47 4.06 -27.99 3.44
CA PRO A 47 4.16 -27.94 1.97
C PRO A 47 3.42 -26.77 1.33
N GLU A 48 2.30 -26.37 1.90
CA GLU A 48 1.53 -25.20 1.47
C GLU A 48 2.37 -23.92 1.54
N HIS A 49 3.04 -23.68 2.68
CA HIS A 49 3.94 -22.54 2.83
C HIS A 49 5.11 -22.58 1.84
N LEU A 50 5.72 -23.75 1.68
CA LEU A 50 6.80 -23.96 0.72
C LEU A 50 6.36 -23.68 -0.72
N GLY A 51 5.13 -24.05 -1.06
CA GLY A 51 4.52 -23.72 -2.35
C GLY A 51 4.33 -22.21 -2.55
N LEU A 52 3.89 -21.51 -1.49
CA LEU A 52 3.74 -20.06 -1.53
C LEU A 52 5.10 -19.34 -1.62
N LEU A 53 6.15 -19.89 -1.02
CA LEU A 53 7.51 -19.35 -1.20
C LEU A 53 7.97 -19.48 -2.66
N LYS A 54 7.65 -20.55 -3.35
CA LYS A 54 7.91 -20.70 -4.79
C LYS A 54 7.12 -19.70 -5.64
N PHE A 55 5.87 -19.47 -5.28
CA PHE A 55 5.07 -18.39 -5.89
C PHE A 55 5.72 -17.03 -5.71
N LYS A 56 6.14 -16.70 -4.48
CA LYS A 56 6.85 -15.46 -4.17
C LYS A 56 8.12 -15.31 -5.00
N GLU A 57 8.96 -16.34 -5.03
CA GLU A 57 10.19 -16.38 -5.82
C GLU A 57 9.90 -16.10 -7.30
N TYR A 58 8.93 -16.78 -7.87
CA TYR A 58 8.54 -16.61 -9.27
C TYR A 58 8.06 -15.17 -9.60
N VAL A 59 7.20 -14.63 -8.76
CA VAL A 59 6.68 -13.26 -8.95
C VAL A 59 7.78 -12.23 -8.84
N GLU A 60 8.64 -12.35 -7.83
CA GLU A 60 9.70 -11.37 -7.59
C GLU A 60 10.85 -11.46 -8.62
N GLU A 61 11.12 -12.63 -9.17
CA GLU A 61 12.07 -12.81 -10.27
C GLU A 61 11.57 -12.22 -11.60
N ASN A 62 10.29 -12.39 -11.89
CA ASN A 62 9.72 -11.98 -13.18
C ASN A 62 9.07 -10.59 -13.14
N LEU A 63 8.56 -10.16 -12.01
CA LEU A 63 7.78 -8.94 -11.82
C LEU A 63 8.24 -8.12 -10.60
N GLY A 64 9.45 -8.35 -10.10
CA GLY A 64 9.95 -7.75 -8.88
C GLY A 64 10.16 -6.23 -8.93
N ASP A 65 10.13 -5.63 -10.10
CA ASP A 65 10.09 -4.17 -10.28
C ASP A 65 8.71 -3.58 -9.98
N LYS A 66 7.62 -4.39 -10.05
CA LYS A 66 6.22 -3.98 -9.88
C LYS A 66 5.55 -4.56 -8.65
N TYR A 67 5.95 -5.76 -8.22
CA TYR A 67 5.29 -6.52 -7.15
C TYR A 67 6.28 -7.04 -6.12
N GLU A 68 5.83 -7.05 -4.88
CA GLU A 68 6.45 -7.72 -3.75
C GLU A 68 5.42 -8.66 -3.11
N VAL A 69 5.81 -9.88 -2.76
CA VAL A 69 4.93 -10.86 -2.12
C VAL A 69 5.26 -10.97 -0.64
N GLN A 70 4.27 -10.81 0.22
CA GLN A 70 4.37 -11.02 1.66
C GLN A 70 3.46 -12.17 2.08
N ILE A 71 4.03 -13.15 2.75
CA ILE A 71 3.32 -14.36 3.21
C ILE A 71 3.22 -14.30 4.74
N TYR A 72 2.02 -14.52 5.26
CA TYR A 72 1.68 -14.49 6.69
C TYR A 72 1.21 -15.88 7.13
N PRO A 73 2.13 -16.75 7.63
CA PRO A 73 1.82 -18.10 8.07
C PRO A 73 1.25 -18.15 9.50
N ASN A 74 0.93 -19.35 9.99
CA ASN A 74 0.59 -19.61 11.38
C ASN A 74 -0.60 -18.81 11.93
N GLU A 75 -1.58 -18.47 11.10
CA GLU A 75 -2.71 -17.61 11.52
C GLU A 75 -2.28 -16.26 12.13
N ILE A 76 -1.12 -15.75 11.74
CA ILE A 76 -0.57 -14.50 12.33
C ILE A 76 -1.50 -13.29 12.14
N LEU A 77 -2.35 -13.32 11.10
CA LEU A 77 -3.38 -12.30 10.85
C LEU A 77 -4.76 -12.67 11.41
N GLY A 78 -4.83 -13.74 12.19
CA GLY A 78 -6.05 -14.27 12.78
C GLY A 78 -6.48 -15.60 12.14
N SER A 79 -7.61 -16.15 12.63
CA SER A 79 -8.18 -17.38 12.10
C SER A 79 -8.50 -17.30 10.60
N ALA A 80 -8.72 -18.44 9.96
CA ALA A 80 -9.15 -18.51 8.55
C ALA A 80 -10.36 -17.61 8.26
N GLN A 81 -11.36 -17.60 9.16
CA GLN A 81 -12.52 -16.72 9.03
C GLN A 81 -12.10 -15.25 9.04
N LYS A 82 -11.22 -14.85 9.96
CA LYS A 82 -10.72 -13.47 10.03
C LYS A 82 -9.92 -13.10 8.79
N ALA A 83 -9.11 -14.00 8.28
CA ALA A 83 -8.34 -13.78 7.06
C ALA A 83 -9.25 -13.63 5.83
N ILE A 84 -10.34 -14.37 5.75
CA ILE A 84 -11.36 -14.20 4.71
C ILE A 84 -12.00 -12.80 4.79
N GLU A 85 -12.37 -12.34 5.99
CA GLU A 85 -12.88 -10.97 6.19
C GLU A 85 -11.88 -9.91 5.73
N LEU A 86 -10.60 -10.08 6.07
CA LEU A 86 -9.53 -9.17 5.62
C LEU A 86 -9.36 -9.15 4.11
N THR A 87 -9.56 -10.29 3.45
CA THR A 87 -9.56 -10.37 1.98
C THR A 87 -10.75 -9.63 1.38
N GLN A 88 -11.93 -9.79 1.96
CA GLN A 88 -13.14 -9.09 1.51
C GLN A 88 -13.03 -7.57 1.64
N THR A 89 -12.33 -7.09 2.65
CA THR A 89 -12.11 -5.64 2.84
C THR A 89 -10.93 -5.09 2.03
N GLY A 90 -10.14 -5.95 1.38
CA GLY A 90 -8.96 -5.58 0.63
C GLY A 90 -7.71 -5.33 1.49
N ALA A 91 -7.74 -5.67 2.78
CA ALA A 91 -6.58 -5.54 3.67
C ALA A 91 -5.46 -6.55 3.29
N ILE A 92 -5.84 -7.72 2.81
CA ILE A 92 -4.96 -8.69 2.17
C ILE A 92 -5.53 -9.11 0.81
N ASP A 93 -4.69 -9.68 -0.05
CA ASP A 93 -5.10 -10.00 -1.42
C ASP A 93 -5.59 -11.45 -1.55
N PHE A 94 -4.97 -12.39 -0.81
CA PHE A 94 -5.30 -13.81 -0.87
C PHE A 94 -5.28 -14.45 0.52
N VAL A 95 -6.14 -15.43 0.69
CA VAL A 95 -6.12 -16.35 1.83
C VAL A 95 -6.17 -17.78 1.31
N VAL A 96 -5.35 -18.65 1.91
CA VAL A 96 -5.45 -20.10 1.74
C VAL A 96 -6.09 -20.65 3.01
N ALA A 97 -7.28 -21.19 2.87
CA ALA A 97 -8.12 -21.64 3.98
C ALA A 97 -8.56 -23.09 3.80
#